data_e320246679c5cb3dd4c32e2af0d00ee1
#
_entry.id   e320246679c5cb3dd4c32e2af0d00ee1
#
_cell.length_a   1.000
_cell.length_b   1.000
_cell.length_c   1.000
_cell.angle_alpha   90.00
_cell.angle_beta   90.00
_cell.angle_gamma   90.00
#
_symmetry.space_group_name_H-M   'P 1'
#
loop_
_entity.id
_entity.type
_entity.pdbx_description
1 polymer ?
#
loop_
_entity_poly.entity_id
_entity_poly.type
_entity_poly.pdbx_seq_one_letter_code
_entity_poly.pdbx_strand_id
1 'polypeptide(L)'
;MAELTASEPNALELVLDFIRTLEAGGDGGAIGPFLAADFVLLEAPHLLAPQGSTRTRGQAMAGADQSREVVADQKFEIRRTTCEGGRVVVEADWSARTLMDLRYWDAGETIRARTSSVFEVRDGLIISQDSYDCYFVNS
;
A
#
# COMPACT_ATOMS: atom_id res chain seq x y z
N MET A 1 -13.63 -6.51 -27.57
CA MET A 1 -13.15 -7.76 -26.96
C MET A 1 -11.74 -7.62 -26.45
N ALA A 2 -10.83 -7.13 -27.28
CA ALA A 2 -9.43 -6.96 -26.88
C ALA A 2 -9.31 -6.00 -25.68
N GLU A 3 -10.14 -4.97 -25.63
CA GLU A 3 -10.08 -3.99 -24.54
C GLU A 3 -10.44 -4.61 -23.20
N LEU A 4 -11.37 -5.56 -23.17
CA LEU A 4 -11.77 -6.20 -21.92
C LEU A 4 -10.66 -7.08 -21.36
N THR A 5 -9.93 -7.78 -22.24
CA THR A 5 -8.83 -8.61 -21.81
C THR A 5 -7.58 -7.79 -21.49
N ALA A 6 -7.44 -6.61 -22.11
CA ALA A 6 -6.29 -5.73 -21.83
C ALA A 6 -6.42 -4.98 -20.53
N SER A 7 -7.67 -4.65 -20.08
CA SER A 7 -7.85 -3.85 -18.88
C SER A 7 -7.43 -4.59 -17.60
N GLU A 8 -7.67 -5.91 -17.52
CA GLU A 8 -7.29 -6.68 -16.34
C GLU A 8 -5.77 -6.77 -16.13
N PRO A 9 -4.97 -7.14 -17.18
CA PRO A 9 -3.52 -7.12 -17.04
C PRO A 9 -2.98 -5.71 -16.73
N ASN A 10 -3.58 -4.67 -17.33
CA ASN A 10 -3.16 -3.30 -17.06
C ASN A 10 -3.45 -2.89 -15.62
N ALA A 11 -4.57 -3.33 -15.05
CA ALA A 11 -4.90 -3.04 -13.66
C ALA A 11 -3.90 -3.69 -12.71
N LEU A 12 -3.55 -4.95 -12.94
CA LEU A 12 -2.56 -5.64 -12.12
C LEU A 12 -1.19 -4.99 -12.25
N GLU A 13 -0.75 -4.69 -13.45
CA GLU A 13 0.54 -4.04 -13.68
C GLU A 13 0.61 -2.69 -12.99
N LEU A 14 -0.46 -1.89 -13.09
CA LEU A 14 -0.53 -0.60 -12.43
C LEU A 14 -0.36 -0.73 -10.92
N VAL A 15 -1.09 -1.66 -10.31
CA VAL A 15 -1.02 -1.88 -8.87
C VAL A 15 0.37 -2.37 -8.45
N LEU A 16 0.95 -3.30 -9.20
CA LEU A 16 2.29 -3.80 -8.90
C LEU A 16 3.34 -2.68 -9.04
N ASP A 17 3.22 -1.83 -10.05
CA ASP A 17 4.12 -0.69 -10.21
C ASP A 17 3.99 0.29 -9.05
N PHE A 18 2.78 0.52 -8.59
CA PHE A 18 2.52 1.34 -7.41
C PHE A 18 3.22 0.76 -6.17
N ILE A 19 3.07 -0.55 -5.94
CA ILE A 19 3.71 -1.23 -4.81
C ILE A 19 5.23 -1.15 -4.91
N ARG A 20 5.80 -1.37 -6.10
CA ARG A 20 7.24 -1.28 -6.30
C ARG A 20 7.75 0.15 -6.09
N THR A 21 6.96 1.15 -6.41
CA THR A 21 7.30 2.55 -6.14
C THR A 21 7.37 2.82 -4.64
N LEU A 22 6.41 2.30 -3.87
CA LEU A 22 6.45 2.39 -2.41
C LEU A 22 7.69 1.68 -1.85
N GLU A 23 7.97 0.49 -2.35
CA GLU A 23 9.10 -0.33 -1.92
C GLU A 23 10.43 0.37 -2.17
N ALA A 24 10.52 1.10 -3.27
CA ALA A 24 11.72 1.87 -3.62
C ALA A 24 11.86 3.15 -2.80
N GLY A 25 10.95 3.42 -1.87
CA GLY A 25 10.98 4.62 -1.04
C GLY A 25 10.36 5.83 -1.71
N GLY A 26 9.45 5.62 -2.65
CA GLY A 26 8.81 6.72 -3.36
C GLY A 26 8.05 7.65 -2.43
N ASP A 27 8.19 8.94 -2.67
CA ASP A 27 7.48 9.98 -1.92
C ASP A 27 6.08 10.23 -2.50
N GLY A 28 5.38 11.24 -1.96
CA GLY A 28 4.05 11.60 -2.42
C GLY A 28 4.02 11.94 -3.89
N GLY A 29 5.04 12.65 -4.40
CA GLY A 29 5.14 13.00 -5.81
C GLY A 29 5.32 11.77 -6.71
N ALA A 30 5.98 10.73 -6.20
CA ALA A 30 6.20 9.50 -6.95
C ALA A 30 4.93 8.64 -7.03
N ILE A 31 4.13 8.60 -5.95
CA ILE A 31 2.92 7.77 -5.94
C ILE A 31 1.69 8.46 -6.49
N GLY A 32 1.64 9.80 -6.41
CA GLY A 32 0.48 10.57 -6.87
C GLY A 32 0.00 10.24 -8.27
N PRO A 33 0.89 10.06 -9.26
CA PRO A 33 0.46 9.75 -10.64
C PRO A 33 -0.33 8.44 -10.78
N PHE A 34 -0.23 7.52 -9.83
CA PHE A 34 -1.01 6.27 -9.85
C PHE A 34 -2.44 6.46 -9.37
N LEU A 35 -2.71 7.54 -8.65
CA LEU A 35 -3.95 7.71 -7.90
C LEU A 35 -4.91 8.67 -8.59
N ALA A 36 -6.19 8.29 -8.64
CA ALA A 36 -7.23 9.17 -9.16
C ALA A 36 -7.43 10.38 -8.25
N ALA A 37 -7.95 11.47 -8.80
CA ALA A 37 -8.19 12.70 -8.04
C ALA A 37 -9.10 12.46 -6.83
N ASP A 38 -10.05 11.56 -6.95
CA ASP A 38 -11.01 11.21 -5.89
C ASP A 38 -10.63 9.92 -5.14
N PHE A 39 -9.37 9.51 -5.23
CA PHE A 39 -8.85 8.34 -4.54
C PHE A 39 -9.16 8.37 -3.04
N VAL A 40 -9.51 7.21 -2.49
CA VAL A 40 -9.70 7.03 -1.05
C VAL A 40 -8.96 5.78 -0.59
N LEU A 41 -8.18 5.93 0.47
CA LEU A 41 -7.53 4.83 1.16
C LEU A 41 -8.29 4.59 2.47
N LEU A 42 -8.76 3.36 2.66
CA LEU A 42 -9.34 2.91 3.92
C LEU A 42 -8.39 1.92 4.56
N GLU A 43 -7.93 2.24 5.77
CA GLU A 43 -7.15 1.29 6.56
C GLU A 43 -8.02 0.72 7.67
N ALA A 44 -8.19 -0.60 7.69
CA ALA A 44 -8.85 -1.26 8.81
C ALA A 44 -8.01 -1.05 10.08
N PRO A 45 -8.62 -1.09 11.26
CA PRO A 45 -7.87 -0.95 12.53
C PRO A 45 -6.70 -1.91 12.61
N HIS A 46 -5.55 -1.39 13.05
CA HIS A 46 -4.34 -2.18 13.26
C HIS A 46 -3.51 -1.56 14.39
N LEU A 47 -2.37 -2.18 14.72
CA LEU A 47 -1.59 -1.76 15.89
C LEU A 47 -1.11 -0.31 15.85
N LEU A 48 -0.77 0.20 14.67
CA LEU A 48 -0.28 1.58 14.53
C LEU A 48 -1.41 2.59 14.30
N ALA A 49 -2.61 2.12 14.02
CA ALA A 49 -3.81 2.95 13.87
C ALA A 49 -5.00 2.17 14.42
N PRO A 50 -5.16 2.14 15.76
CA PRO A 50 -6.16 1.27 16.40
C PRO A 50 -7.61 1.54 15.99
N GLN A 51 -7.90 2.72 15.47
CA GLN A 51 -9.24 3.08 14.99
C GLN A 51 -9.35 3.02 13.47
N GLY A 52 -8.28 2.59 12.81
CA GLY A 52 -8.22 2.64 11.36
C GLY A 52 -8.00 4.07 10.87
N SER A 53 -8.07 4.25 9.57
CA SER A 53 -7.98 5.59 8.99
C SER A 53 -8.66 5.66 7.64
N THR A 54 -9.03 6.86 7.25
CA THR A 54 -9.54 7.17 5.92
C THR A 54 -8.71 8.33 5.40
N ARG A 55 -8.15 8.17 4.20
CA ARG A 55 -7.28 9.20 3.61
C ARG A 55 -7.69 9.50 2.18
N THR A 56 -7.68 10.79 1.86
CA THR A 56 -7.82 11.27 0.48
C THR A 56 -6.50 11.08 -0.26
N ARG A 57 -6.51 11.36 -1.57
CA ARG A 57 -5.28 11.32 -2.39
C ARG A 57 -4.18 12.18 -1.77
N GLY A 58 -4.50 13.43 -1.44
CA GLY A 58 -3.50 14.33 -0.85
C GLY A 58 -2.96 13.85 0.48
N GLN A 59 -3.83 13.26 1.31
CA GLN A 59 -3.42 12.71 2.60
C GLN A 59 -2.55 11.46 2.41
N ALA A 60 -2.86 10.63 1.41
CA ALA A 60 -2.05 9.45 1.11
C ALA A 60 -0.66 9.87 0.60
N MET A 61 -0.60 10.89 -0.23
CA MET A 61 0.68 11.44 -0.70
C MET A 61 1.52 11.99 0.45
N ALA A 62 0.89 12.76 1.34
CA ALA A 62 1.56 13.27 2.54
C ALA A 62 2.03 12.13 3.44
N GLY A 63 1.22 11.07 3.54
CA GLY A 63 1.58 9.88 4.30
C GLY A 63 2.81 9.17 3.74
N ALA A 64 2.96 9.14 2.42
CA ALA A 64 4.15 8.56 1.79
C ALA A 64 5.40 9.38 2.14
N ASP A 65 5.31 10.71 2.11
CA ASP A 65 6.41 11.58 2.52
C ASP A 65 6.81 11.30 3.97
N GLN A 66 5.82 11.23 4.85
CA GLN A 66 6.02 11.01 6.28
C GLN A 66 6.60 9.64 6.59
N SER A 67 6.15 8.63 5.86
CA SER A 67 6.60 7.24 6.03
C SER A 67 8.11 7.12 5.83
N ARG A 68 8.70 7.93 4.96
CA ARG A 68 10.15 7.90 4.71
C ARG A 68 10.98 8.31 5.92
N GLU A 69 10.39 9.03 6.86
CA GLU A 69 11.06 9.43 8.09
C GLU A 69 10.86 8.40 9.20
N VAL A 70 9.92 7.50 9.03
CA VAL A 70 9.54 6.53 10.06
C VAL A 70 10.14 5.16 9.79
N VAL A 71 10.17 4.73 8.53
CA VAL A 71 10.70 3.42 8.14
C VAL A 71 11.58 3.54 6.90
N ALA A 72 12.50 2.60 6.76
CA ALA A 72 13.36 2.45 5.60
C ALA A 72 13.35 1.00 5.16
N ASP A 73 13.88 0.77 3.96
CA ASP A 73 14.07 -0.59 3.43
C ASP A 73 12.76 -1.38 3.40
N GLN A 74 11.69 -0.74 2.95
CA GLN A 74 10.41 -1.41 2.80
C GLN A 74 10.52 -2.53 1.77
N LYS A 75 9.91 -3.67 2.10
CA LYS A 75 9.86 -4.81 1.21
C LYS A 75 8.47 -5.41 1.23
N PHE A 76 7.93 -5.63 0.05
CA PHE A 76 6.65 -6.32 -0.13
C PHE A 76 6.94 -7.65 -0.81
N GLU A 77 6.90 -8.73 -0.04
CA GLU A 77 7.02 -10.07 -0.58
C GLU A 77 5.61 -10.54 -0.93
N ILE A 78 5.28 -10.48 -2.21
CA ILE A 78 3.93 -10.77 -2.68
C ILE A 78 3.68 -12.26 -2.61
N ARG A 79 2.64 -12.65 -1.89
CA ARG A 79 2.26 -14.05 -1.71
C ARG A 79 1.35 -14.51 -2.84
N ARG A 80 0.37 -13.68 -3.21
CA ARG A 80 -0.51 -13.95 -4.36
C ARG A 80 -1.29 -12.69 -4.71
N THR A 81 -1.77 -12.68 -5.95
CA THR A 81 -2.63 -11.63 -6.46
C THR A 81 -3.89 -12.26 -7.03
N THR A 82 -4.98 -11.52 -6.95
CA THR A 82 -6.26 -11.93 -7.53
C THR A 82 -6.83 -10.73 -8.27
N CYS A 83 -7.23 -10.95 -9.52
CA CYS A 83 -7.79 -9.90 -10.37
C CYS A 83 -9.15 -10.30 -10.88
N GLU A 84 -10.08 -9.36 -10.85
CA GLU A 84 -11.39 -9.53 -11.50
C GLU A 84 -11.82 -8.15 -12.00
N GLY A 85 -11.80 -7.96 -13.30
CA GLY A 85 -12.05 -6.66 -13.90
C GLY A 85 -11.02 -5.64 -13.39
N GLY A 86 -11.49 -4.52 -12.86
CA GLY A 86 -10.63 -3.50 -12.28
C GLY A 86 -10.27 -3.74 -10.83
N ARG A 87 -10.73 -4.83 -10.23
CA ARG A 87 -10.41 -5.14 -8.83
C ARG A 87 -9.15 -5.99 -8.76
N VAL A 88 -8.19 -5.54 -7.96
CA VAL A 88 -6.93 -6.25 -7.75
C VAL A 88 -6.73 -6.44 -6.26
N VAL A 89 -6.54 -7.69 -5.83
CA VAL A 89 -6.21 -8.01 -4.44
C VAL A 89 -4.77 -8.45 -4.39
N VAL A 90 -3.99 -7.84 -3.49
CA VAL A 90 -2.59 -8.20 -3.29
C VAL A 90 -2.41 -8.65 -1.84
N GLU A 91 -1.99 -9.88 -1.66
CA GLU A 91 -1.64 -10.43 -0.36
C GLU A 91 -0.13 -10.51 -0.27
N ALA A 92 0.45 -9.90 0.76
CA ALA A 92 1.90 -9.78 0.86
C ALA A 92 2.38 -9.87 2.30
N ASP A 93 3.65 -10.22 2.46
CA ASP A 93 4.36 -10.06 3.72
C ASP A 93 5.20 -8.79 3.57
N TRP A 94 4.89 -7.81 4.39
CA TRP A 94 5.59 -6.52 4.39
C TRP A 94 6.59 -6.48 5.53
N SER A 95 7.74 -5.88 5.28
CA SER A 95 8.74 -5.61 6.30
C SER A 95 9.42 -4.28 6.03
N ALA A 96 9.96 -3.71 7.10
CA ALA A 96 10.74 -2.48 7.01
C ALA A 96 11.63 -2.37 8.24
N ARG A 97 12.60 -1.47 8.18
CA ARG A 97 13.43 -1.15 9.33
C ARG A 97 12.94 0.17 9.92
N THR A 98 12.66 0.19 11.21
CA THR A 98 12.20 1.40 11.88
C THR A 98 13.35 2.41 12.02
N LEU A 99 13.05 3.69 11.80
CA LEU A 99 14.01 4.78 11.93
C LEU A 99 13.82 5.55 13.24
N MET A 100 12.75 5.25 13.96
CA MET A 100 12.44 5.88 15.24
C MET A 100 11.66 4.88 16.08
N ASP A 101 11.52 5.15 17.37
CA ASP A 101 10.72 4.28 18.24
C ASP A 101 9.25 4.36 17.82
N LEU A 102 8.66 3.20 17.61
CA LEU A 102 7.24 3.03 17.31
C LEU A 102 6.68 2.06 18.33
N ARG A 103 5.60 2.38 18.91
CA ARG A 103 4.81 1.62 19.88
C ARG A 103 5.46 0.35 20.47
N TYR A 104 5.65 -0.71 19.67
CA TYR A 104 6.21 -1.99 20.11
C TYR A 104 7.61 -2.25 19.53
N TRP A 105 8.17 -1.30 18.83
CA TRP A 105 9.45 -1.45 18.15
C TRP A 105 10.38 -0.31 18.51
N ASP A 106 11.62 -0.64 18.82
CA ASP A 106 12.65 0.37 19.00
C ASP A 106 13.27 0.74 17.66
N ALA A 107 13.82 1.93 17.55
CA ALA A 107 14.51 2.38 16.34
C ALA A 107 15.56 1.35 15.92
N GLY A 108 15.59 1.03 14.63
CA GLY A 108 16.50 0.05 14.06
C GLY A 108 15.98 -1.37 14.01
N GLU A 109 14.86 -1.65 14.66
CA GLU A 109 14.28 -2.98 14.62
C GLU A 109 13.52 -3.22 13.30
N THR A 110 13.36 -4.49 12.94
CA THR A 110 12.54 -4.88 11.79
C THR A 110 11.09 -4.99 12.24
N ILE A 111 10.22 -4.25 11.57
CA ILE A 111 8.78 -4.35 11.73
C ILE A 111 8.22 -5.20 10.58
N ARG A 112 7.28 -6.09 10.88
CA ARG A 112 6.69 -6.98 9.89
C ARG A 112 5.19 -7.05 10.03
N ALA A 113 4.52 -7.20 8.88
CA ALA A 113 3.07 -7.35 8.84
C ALA A 113 2.68 -8.25 7.68
N ARG A 114 1.61 -8.99 7.85
CA ARG A 114 0.94 -9.65 6.73
C ARG A 114 -0.18 -8.73 6.28
N THR A 115 -0.22 -8.43 4.99
CA THR A 115 -1.14 -7.44 4.45
C THR A 115 -2.02 -8.04 3.38
N SER A 116 -3.23 -7.51 3.29
CA SER A 116 -4.12 -7.75 2.17
C SER A 116 -4.68 -6.40 1.76
N SER A 117 -4.48 -6.02 0.52
CA SER A 117 -4.98 -4.75 -0.01
C SER A 117 -5.86 -5.01 -1.21
N VAL A 118 -7.03 -4.39 -1.20
CA VAL A 118 -8.00 -4.48 -2.29
C VAL A 118 -8.01 -3.15 -3.02
N PHE A 119 -7.62 -3.18 -4.28
CA PHE A 119 -7.55 -1.98 -5.13
C PHE A 119 -8.68 -2.00 -6.14
N GLU A 120 -9.27 -0.84 -6.41
CA GLU A 120 -10.15 -0.65 -7.56
C GLU A 120 -9.44 0.25 -8.55
N VAL A 121 -9.37 -0.18 -9.80
CA VAL A 121 -8.72 0.56 -10.89
C VAL A 121 -9.74 0.91 -11.95
N ARG A 122 -9.71 2.15 -12.41
CA ARG A 122 -10.56 2.62 -13.49
C ARG A 122 -9.80 3.64 -14.31
N ASP A 123 -9.88 3.51 -15.64
CA ASP A 123 -9.24 4.44 -16.58
C ASP A 123 -7.74 4.65 -16.30
N GLY A 124 -7.06 3.56 -15.96
CA GLY A 124 -5.62 3.58 -15.73
C GLY A 124 -5.18 4.23 -14.43
N LEU A 125 -6.09 4.45 -13.48
CA LEU A 125 -5.78 5.03 -12.17
C LEU A 125 -6.40 4.20 -11.06
N ILE A 126 -5.76 4.21 -9.89
CA ILE A 126 -6.29 3.57 -8.68
C ILE A 126 -7.31 4.52 -8.07
N ILE A 127 -8.56 4.07 -7.93
CA ILE A 127 -9.63 4.91 -7.37
C ILE A 127 -9.89 4.62 -5.90
N SER A 128 -9.49 3.44 -5.41
CA SER A 128 -9.61 3.13 -4.00
C SER A 128 -8.65 2.03 -3.59
N GLN A 129 -8.32 2.01 -2.30
CA GLN A 129 -7.52 0.96 -1.70
C GLN A 129 -8.07 0.69 -0.30
N ASP A 130 -8.44 -0.56 -0.04
CA ASP A 130 -8.81 -1.01 1.30
C ASP A 130 -7.67 -1.90 1.80
N SER A 131 -7.07 -1.52 2.93
CA SER A 131 -5.92 -2.23 3.48
C SER A 131 -6.25 -2.90 4.80
N TYR A 132 -5.81 -4.14 4.93
CA TYR A 132 -5.95 -4.97 6.12
C TYR A 132 -4.56 -5.44 6.53
N ASP A 133 -4.03 -4.89 7.63
CA ASP A 133 -2.65 -5.14 8.05
C ASP A 133 -2.64 -5.87 9.39
N CYS A 134 -1.97 -7.00 9.43
CA CYS A 134 -1.80 -7.80 10.65
C CYS A 134 -0.33 -7.80 11.03
N TYR A 135 0.02 -7.08 12.09
CA TYR A 135 1.40 -6.93 12.54
C TYR A 135 1.83 -8.10 13.40
N PHE A 136 3.08 -8.53 13.20
CA PHE A 136 3.73 -9.50 14.06
C PHE A 136 4.50 -8.73 15.12
N VAL A 137 4.18 -8.97 16.38
CA VAL A 137 4.85 -8.31 17.50
C VAL A 137 5.76 -9.31 18.17
N ASN A 138 7.03 -8.94 18.35
CA ASN A 138 7.98 -9.77 19.06
C ASN A 138 7.66 -9.74 20.55
N SER A 139 7.60 -10.90 21.14
CA SER A 139 7.35 -11.03 22.58
C SER A 139 8.63 -11.02 23.39
#